data_7d19e25eb1b3325a38ddf1b33992ff7f
#
_entry.id   7d19e25eb1b3325a38ddf1b33992ff7f
#
_cell.length_a   1.000
_cell.length_b   1.000
_cell.length_c   1.000
_cell.angle_alpha   90.00
_cell.angle_beta   90.00
_cell.angle_gamma   90.00
#
_symmetry.space_group_name_H-M   'P 1'
#
loop_
_entity.id
_entity.type
_entity.pdbx_description
1 polymer ?
#
loop_
_entity_poly.entity_id
_entity_poly.type
_entity_poly.pdbx_seq_one_letter_code
_entity_poly.pdbx_strand_id
1 'polypeptide(L)'
;MQNFYISAFRVFFKIGLFTLGGGYAMIPQIEAEVVDKHKWMTREEFLDLIAVAQSCPGALAVNMSVFIGYRLRKLRGAVCTTLGVSLPSFLIILLIAMFFHKFQDNAVVASAFNGIRPAVVALIAAPVFTLAKSARIGLTNCWIPVASALLIWLVGVNPIYVLVVAGMCGYLCLLYTSPSPRDRSVSR
;
A
#
# COMPACT_ATOMS: atom_id res chain seq x y z
N MET A 1 17.79 1.92 26.95
CA MET A 1 17.62 2.54 25.61
C MET A 1 17.92 1.59 24.44
N GLN A 2 18.81 0.62 24.61
CA GLN A 2 19.07 -0.39 23.56
C GLN A 2 17.88 -1.27 23.22
N ASN A 3 16.99 -1.54 24.18
CA ASN A 3 15.85 -2.44 23.95
C ASN A 3 14.77 -1.90 23.00
N PHE A 4 14.66 -0.57 22.83
CA PHE A 4 13.62 0.00 21.95
C PHE A 4 13.87 -0.32 20.47
N TYR A 5 15.08 -0.07 19.96
CA TYR A 5 15.41 -0.32 18.55
C TYR A 5 15.29 -1.80 18.20
N ILE A 6 15.73 -2.67 19.09
CA ILE A 6 15.61 -4.13 18.91
C ILE A 6 14.13 -4.55 18.93
N SER A 7 13.35 -3.99 19.84
CA SER A 7 11.90 -4.27 19.90
C SER A 7 11.18 -3.77 18.65
N ALA A 8 11.44 -2.53 18.23
CA ALA A 8 10.87 -1.96 17.02
C ALA A 8 11.26 -2.76 15.77
N PHE A 9 12.52 -3.11 15.62
CA PHE A 9 12.98 -3.95 14.53
C PHE A 9 12.26 -5.30 14.50
N ARG A 10 12.17 -5.99 15.64
CA ARG A 10 11.50 -7.31 15.73
C ARG A 10 10.01 -7.24 15.40
N VAL A 11 9.32 -6.20 15.88
CA VAL A 11 7.91 -5.98 15.60
C VAL A 11 7.69 -5.80 14.09
N PHE A 12 8.42 -4.89 13.47
CA PHE A 12 8.27 -4.63 12.05
C PHE A 12 8.80 -5.78 11.17
N PHE A 13 9.81 -6.49 11.62
CA PHE A 13 10.28 -7.71 10.96
C PHE A 13 9.20 -8.81 10.95
N LYS A 14 8.55 -9.02 12.10
CA LYS A 14 7.44 -9.96 12.21
C LYS A 14 6.27 -9.58 11.30
N ILE A 15 5.91 -8.28 11.28
CA ILE A 15 4.85 -7.77 10.40
C ILE A 15 5.22 -8.00 8.93
N GLY A 16 6.43 -7.65 8.52
CA GLY A 16 6.91 -7.85 7.15
C GLY A 16 6.99 -9.32 6.73
N LEU A 17 7.27 -10.23 7.67
CA LEU A 17 7.37 -11.66 7.40
C LEU A 17 6.01 -12.34 7.25
N PHE A 18 5.06 -12.00 8.11
CA PHE A 18 3.79 -12.75 8.23
C PHE A 18 2.61 -12.10 7.52
N THR A 19 2.76 -10.90 6.99
CA THR A 19 1.65 -10.25 6.30
C THR A 19 1.65 -10.57 4.81
N LEU A 20 0.78 -11.49 4.45
CA LEU A 20 0.43 -11.81 3.07
C LEU A 20 -0.88 -11.07 2.74
N GLY A 21 -0.92 -10.27 1.68
CA GLY A 21 -2.17 -9.62 1.25
C GLY A 21 -2.10 -8.11 0.99
N GLY A 22 -0.91 -7.52 1.00
CA GLY A 22 -0.70 -6.12 0.62
C GLY A 22 -0.76 -5.11 1.79
N GLY A 23 -0.44 -3.86 1.50
CA GLY A 23 -0.22 -2.82 2.51
C GLY A 23 -1.43 -2.54 3.41
N TYR A 24 -2.64 -2.61 2.88
CA TYR A 24 -3.87 -2.39 3.68
C TYR A 24 -4.13 -3.50 4.71
N ALA A 25 -3.77 -4.75 4.39
CA ALA A 25 -3.90 -5.87 5.33
C ALA A 25 -2.93 -5.76 6.51
N MET A 26 -1.86 -4.97 6.37
CA MET A 26 -0.89 -4.71 7.44
C MET A 26 -1.38 -3.68 8.47
N ILE A 27 -2.30 -2.79 8.12
CA ILE A 27 -2.75 -1.70 9.00
C ILE A 27 -3.24 -2.23 10.35
N PRO A 28 -4.19 -3.20 10.42
CA PRO A 28 -4.66 -3.71 11.71
C PRO A 28 -3.55 -4.40 12.52
N GLN A 29 -2.60 -5.04 11.85
CA GLN A 29 -1.48 -5.71 12.55
C GLN A 29 -0.49 -4.69 13.12
N ILE A 30 -0.20 -3.62 12.39
CA ILE A 30 0.64 -2.52 12.87
C ILE A 30 -0.05 -1.83 14.05
N GLU A 31 -1.36 -1.56 13.94
CA GLU A 31 -2.16 -0.95 15.02
C GLU A 31 -2.09 -1.81 16.28
N ALA A 32 -2.38 -3.09 16.19
CA ALA A 32 -2.34 -4.00 17.33
C ALA A 32 -0.97 -4.07 18.02
N GLU A 33 0.13 -4.06 17.25
CA GLU A 33 1.47 -4.10 17.84
C GLU A 33 1.88 -2.73 18.40
N VAL A 34 1.62 -1.63 17.70
CA VAL A 34 2.13 -0.29 18.03
C VAL A 34 1.25 0.44 19.06
N VAL A 35 -0.08 0.34 18.93
CA VAL A 35 -1.04 1.03 19.80
C VAL A 35 -1.43 0.15 20.99
N ASP A 36 -1.93 -1.07 20.71
CA ASP A 36 -2.54 -1.89 21.76
C ASP A 36 -1.48 -2.55 22.66
N LYS A 37 -0.46 -3.16 22.06
CA LYS A 37 0.51 -4.00 22.77
C LYS A 37 1.67 -3.19 23.35
N HIS A 38 2.32 -2.39 22.53
CA HIS A 38 3.50 -1.63 22.95
C HIS A 38 3.17 -0.22 23.43
N LYS A 39 1.98 0.29 23.14
CA LYS A 39 1.52 1.64 23.54
C LYS A 39 2.52 2.74 23.17
N TRP A 40 3.12 2.61 21.99
CA TRP A 40 4.12 3.57 21.50
C TRP A 40 3.49 4.88 21.03
N MET A 41 2.21 4.84 20.66
CA MET A 41 1.42 6.01 20.26
C MET A 41 -0.05 5.80 20.57
N THR A 42 -0.83 6.88 20.54
CA THR A 42 -2.28 6.81 20.69
C THR A 42 -2.94 6.35 19.38
N ARG A 43 -4.19 5.92 19.47
CA ARG A 43 -4.98 5.52 18.29
C ARG A 43 -5.21 6.69 17.34
N GLU A 44 -5.42 7.89 17.88
CA GLU A 44 -5.61 9.11 17.11
C GLU A 44 -4.36 9.45 16.29
N GLU A 45 -3.18 9.44 16.93
CA GLU A 45 -1.89 9.65 16.27
C GLU A 45 -1.65 8.61 15.15
N PHE A 46 -2.05 7.36 15.39
CA PHE A 46 -1.92 6.29 14.41
C PHE A 46 -2.80 6.53 13.18
N LEU A 47 -4.07 6.96 13.37
CA LEU A 47 -4.97 7.30 12.26
C LEU A 47 -4.46 8.47 11.43
N ASP A 48 -3.90 9.50 12.06
CA ASP A 48 -3.26 10.62 11.37
C ASP A 48 -2.09 10.16 10.51
N LEU A 49 -1.26 9.26 11.04
CA LEU A 49 -0.13 8.68 10.30
C LEU A 49 -0.58 7.84 9.10
N ILE A 50 -1.70 7.11 9.21
CA ILE A 50 -2.29 6.39 8.08
C ILE A 50 -2.66 7.36 6.96
N ALA A 51 -3.33 8.47 7.28
CA ALA A 51 -3.74 9.46 6.30
C ALA A 51 -2.54 10.05 5.55
N VAL A 52 -1.46 10.37 6.29
CA VAL A 52 -0.21 10.87 5.71
C VAL A 52 0.46 9.80 4.85
N ALA A 53 0.56 8.56 5.35
CA ALA A 53 1.19 7.46 4.62
C ALA A 53 0.48 7.11 3.30
N GLN A 54 -0.85 7.25 3.28
CA GLN A 54 -1.65 7.06 2.06
C GLN A 54 -1.47 8.17 1.04
N SER A 55 -1.13 9.37 1.49
CA SER A 55 -0.87 10.51 0.61
C SER A 55 0.51 10.43 -0.08
N CYS A 56 1.41 9.61 0.45
CA CYS A 56 2.75 9.44 -0.10
C CYS A 56 2.79 8.32 -1.15
N PRO A 57 3.43 8.54 -2.31
CA PRO A 57 3.61 7.48 -3.29
C PRO A 57 4.55 6.39 -2.75
N GLY A 58 4.20 5.13 -2.96
CA GLY A 58 5.01 3.99 -2.55
C GLY A 58 4.21 2.89 -1.84
N ALA A 59 4.92 1.87 -1.35
CA ALA A 59 4.32 0.78 -0.60
C ALA A 59 3.84 1.28 0.76
N LEU A 60 2.52 1.20 1.02
CA LEU A 60 1.89 1.71 2.23
C LEU A 60 2.57 1.21 3.51
N ALA A 61 2.92 -0.08 3.56
CA ALA A 61 3.59 -0.67 4.72
C ALA A 61 4.96 -0.04 5.01
N VAL A 62 5.73 0.27 3.95
CA VAL A 62 7.03 0.94 4.06
C VAL A 62 6.83 2.38 4.52
N ASN A 63 5.90 3.11 3.89
CA ASN A 63 5.57 4.48 4.30
C ASN A 63 5.14 4.54 5.77
N MET A 64 4.23 3.65 6.19
CA MET A 64 3.81 3.54 7.60
C MET A 64 5.00 3.28 8.53
N SER A 65 5.89 2.36 8.17
CA SER A 65 7.07 2.05 8.99
C SER A 65 8.02 3.25 9.13
N VAL A 66 8.23 4.01 8.03
CA VAL A 66 9.02 5.25 8.06
C VAL A 66 8.40 6.27 9.01
N PHE A 67 7.11 6.57 8.85
CA PHE A 67 6.45 7.61 9.66
C PHE A 67 6.36 7.23 11.13
N ILE A 68 6.00 6.00 11.45
CA ILE A 68 5.96 5.50 12.84
C ILE A 68 7.35 5.56 13.45
N GLY A 69 8.36 5.03 12.76
CA GLY A 69 9.73 5.06 13.24
C GLY A 69 10.26 6.47 13.45
N TYR A 70 9.95 7.38 12.52
CA TYR A 70 10.35 8.78 12.62
C TYR A 70 9.64 9.50 13.77
N ARG A 71 8.37 9.26 13.99
CA ARG A 71 7.60 9.82 15.12
C ARG A 71 8.18 9.39 16.45
N LEU A 72 8.59 8.13 16.58
CA LEU A 72 9.10 7.56 17.83
C LEU A 72 10.54 7.96 18.12
N ARG A 73 11.45 7.90 17.17
CA ARG A 73 12.89 8.11 17.38
C ARG A 73 13.59 8.81 16.22
N LYS A 74 12.90 9.71 15.54
CA LYS A 74 13.42 10.49 14.40
C LYS A 74 14.05 9.57 13.33
N LEU A 75 15.09 10.01 12.65
CA LEU A 75 15.71 9.29 11.54
C LEU A 75 16.19 7.87 11.92
N ARG A 76 16.76 7.70 13.11
CA ARG A 76 17.26 6.38 13.57
C ARG A 76 16.11 5.39 13.77
N GLY A 77 14.96 5.88 14.28
CA GLY A 77 13.75 5.06 14.38
C GLY A 77 13.21 4.67 13.02
N ALA A 78 13.11 5.62 12.09
CA ALA A 78 12.64 5.37 10.73
C ALA A 78 13.49 4.31 9.99
N VAL A 79 14.80 4.43 10.05
CA VAL A 79 15.70 3.44 9.43
C VAL A 79 15.51 2.05 10.04
N CYS A 80 15.40 1.97 11.37
CA CYS A 80 15.25 0.69 12.07
C CYS A 80 13.94 -0.02 11.71
N THR A 81 12.81 0.69 11.72
CA THR A 81 11.49 0.12 11.40
C THR A 81 11.36 -0.24 9.91
N THR A 82 11.90 0.61 9.02
CA THR A 82 11.88 0.37 7.58
C THR A 82 12.73 -0.83 7.19
N LEU A 83 13.93 -0.96 7.76
CA LEU A 83 14.74 -2.16 7.59
C LEU A 83 14.03 -3.39 8.13
N GLY A 84 13.35 -3.26 9.28
CA GLY A 84 12.57 -4.34 9.86
C GLY A 84 11.51 -4.87 8.89
N VAL A 85 10.71 -4.01 8.28
CA VAL A 85 9.62 -4.45 7.40
C VAL A 85 10.11 -4.92 6.02
N SER A 86 11.21 -4.35 5.51
CA SER A 86 11.71 -4.65 4.16
C SER A 86 12.64 -5.86 4.11
N LEU A 87 13.40 -6.11 5.17
CA LEU A 87 14.44 -7.13 5.21
C LEU A 87 13.91 -8.56 5.02
N PRO A 88 12.80 -8.99 5.67
CA PRO A 88 12.28 -10.32 5.47
C PRO A 88 11.86 -10.58 4.03
N SER A 89 11.16 -9.64 3.41
CA SER A 89 10.76 -9.76 2.00
C SER A 89 11.97 -9.84 1.07
N PHE A 90 12.97 -8.99 1.31
CA PHE A 90 14.23 -9.00 0.55
C PHE A 90 14.95 -10.35 0.67
N LEU A 91 15.09 -10.87 1.88
CA LEU A 91 15.78 -12.14 2.13
C LEU A 91 15.03 -13.32 1.49
N ILE A 92 13.71 -13.36 1.59
CA ILE A 92 12.89 -14.43 0.97
C ILE A 92 13.05 -14.42 -0.54
N ILE A 93 12.92 -13.23 -1.17
CA ILE A 93 13.07 -13.10 -2.62
C ILE A 93 14.49 -13.48 -3.05
N LEU A 94 15.50 -13.03 -2.32
CA LEU A 94 16.92 -13.37 -2.60
C LEU A 94 17.15 -14.88 -2.53
N LEU A 95 16.67 -15.53 -1.46
CA LEU A 95 16.77 -16.99 -1.31
C LEU A 95 16.08 -17.73 -2.45
N ILE A 96 14.84 -17.33 -2.77
CA ILE A 96 14.11 -17.94 -3.89
C ILE A 96 14.91 -17.74 -5.19
N ALA A 97 15.40 -16.56 -5.48
CA ALA A 97 16.15 -16.26 -6.70
C ALA A 97 17.42 -17.10 -6.82
N MET A 98 18.16 -17.28 -5.72
CA MET A 98 19.38 -18.11 -5.69
C MET A 98 19.11 -19.59 -5.95
N PHE A 99 18.03 -20.11 -5.41
CA PHE A 99 17.68 -21.51 -5.56
C PHE A 99 16.86 -21.80 -6.82
N PHE A 100 16.12 -20.81 -7.32
CA PHE A 100 15.20 -20.97 -8.44
C PHE A 100 15.87 -21.53 -9.69
N HIS A 101 17.09 -21.07 -9.99
CA HIS A 101 17.86 -21.52 -11.16
C HIS A 101 18.15 -23.04 -11.16
N LYS A 102 18.21 -23.66 -9.97
CA LYS A 102 18.44 -25.12 -9.85
C LYS A 102 17.15 -25.95 -10.00
N PHE A 103 16.00 -25.34 -9.79
CA PHE A 103 14.72 -26.05 -9.69
C PHE A 103 13.71 -25.65 -10.76
N GLN A 104 14.05 -24.67 -11.62
CA GLN A 104 13.12 -24.20 -12.67
C GLN A 104 12.70 -25.31 -13.66
N ASP A 105 13.57 -26.26 -13.91
CA ASP A 105 13.34 -27.38 -14.84
C ASP A 105 12.63 -28.58 -14.18
N ASN A 106 12.36 -28.50 -12.88
CA ASN A 106 11.66 -29.57 -12.17
C ASN A 106 10.15 -29.47 -12.39
N ALA A 107 9.56 -30.55 -12.92
CA ALA A 107 8.13 -30.62 -13.24
C ALA A 107 7.20 -30.33 -12.04
N VAL A 108 7.62 -30.72 -10.82
CA VAL A 108 6.84 -30.47 -9.59
C VAL A 108 6.82 -28.99 -9.26
N VAL A 109 7.96 -28.30 -9.40
CA VAL A 109 8.09 -26.85 -9.19
C VAL A 109 7.27 -26.09 -10.23
N ALA A 110 7.37 -26.46 -11.49
CA ALA A 110 6.57 -25.86 -12.57
C ALA A 110 5.07 -26.01 -12.33
N SER A 111 4.63 -27.21 -11.88
CA SER A 111 3.22 -27.47 -11.54
C SER A 111 2.76 -26.63 -10.34
N ALA A 112 3.59 -26.47 -9.31
CA ALA A 112 3.30 -25.61 -8.17
C ALA A 112 3.14 -24.13 -8.58
N PHE A 113 4.02 -23.61 -9.43
CA PHE A 113 3.91 -22.25 -9.96
C PHE A 113 2.65 -22.06 -10.81
N ASN A 114 2.29 -23.04 -11.63
CA ASN A 114 1.05 -23.01 -12.39
C ASN A 114 -0.20 -22.97 -11.49
N GLY A 115 -0.17 -23.65 -10.35
CA GLY A 115 -1.22 -23.59 -9.33
C GLY A 115 -1.30 -22.24 -8.60
N ILE A 116 -0.16 -21.55 -8.42
CA ILE A 116 -0.11 -20.25 -7.73
C ILE A 116 -0.58 -19.09 -8.63
N ARG A 117 -0.39 -19.19 -9.95
CA ARG A 117 -0.77 -18.12 -10.89
C ARG A 117 -2.21 -17.60 -10.71
N PRO A 118 -3.26 -18.43 -10.65
CA PRO A 118 -4.62 -17.95 -10.43
C PRO A 118 -4.82 -17.27 -9.06
N ALA A 119 -4.10 -17.73 -8.03
CA ALA A 119 -4.14 -17.10 -6.71
C ALA A 119 -3.54 -15.68 -6.74
N VAL A 120 -2.45 -15.46 -7.47
CA VAL A 120 -1.87 -14.12 -7.68
C VAL A 120 -2.85 -13.20 -8.41
N VAL A 121 -3.54 -13.70 -9.44
CA VAL A 121 -4.58 -12.92 -10.14
C VAL A 121 -5.69 -12.52 -9.17
N ALA A 122 -6.16 -13.42 -8.32
CA ALA A 122 -7.17 -13.13 -7.31
C ALA A 122 -6.69 -12.09 -6.29
N LEU A 123 -5.42 -12.18 -5.85
CA LEU A 123 -4.81 -11.21 -4.93
C LEU A 123 -4.71 -9.79 -5.53
N ILE A 124 -4.54 -9.68 -6.85
CA ILE A 124 -4.54 -8.39 -7.55
C ILE A 124 -5.98 -7.89 -7.76
N ALA A 125 -6.90 -8.78 -8.10
CA ALA A 125 -8.28 -8.42 -8.38
C ALA A 125 -9.05 -7.96 -7.12
N ALA A 126 -8.83 -8.59 -5.97
CA ALA A 126 -9.54 -8.27 -4.73
C ALA A 126 -9.41 -6.80 -4.29
N PRO A 127 -8.21 -6.19 -4.23
CA PRO A 127 -8.06 -4.75 -3.97
C PRO A 127 -8.74 -3.86 -5.00
N VAL A 128 -8.75 -4.25 -6.28
CA VAL A 128 -9.42 -3.47 -7.34
C VAL A 128 -10.92 -3.37 -7.06
N PHE A 129 -11.57 -4.48 -6.69
CA PHE A 129 -12.99 -4.46 -6.31
C PHE A 129 -13.25 -3.62 -5.06
N THR A 130 -12.38 -3.73 -4.06
CA THR A 130 -12.50 -2.94 -2.83
C THR A 130 -12.35 -1.44 -3.09
N LEU A 131 -11.37 -1.05 -3.90
CA LEU A 131 -11.16 0.34 -4.29
C LEU A 131 -12.30 0.88 -5.16
N ALA A 132 -12.81 0.08 -6.10
CA ALA A 132 -13.94 0.45 -6.94
C ALA A 132 -15.20 0.71 -6.09
N LYS A 133 -15.45 -0.11 -5.08
CA LYS A 133 -16.55 0.08 -4.13
C LYS A 133 -16.35 1.32 -3.26
N SER A 134 -15.14 1.56 -2.75
CA SER A 134 -14.79 2.75 -1.98
C SER A 134 -14.90 4.03 -2.79
N ALA A 135 -14.48 4.01 -4.04
CA ALA A 135 -14.57 5.15 -4.96
C ALA A 135 -16.00 5.44 -5.44
N ARG A 136 -17.00 4.66 -4.99
CA ARG A 136 -18.41 4.79 -5.39
C ARG A 136 -18.57 4.85 -6.92
N ILE A 137 -17.84 3.99 -7.63
CA ILE A 137 -17.93 3.91 -9.09
C ILE A 137 -19.34 3.40 -9.44
N GLY A 138 -20.19 4.32 -9.87
CA GLY A 138 -21.52 4.02 -10.40
C GLY A 138 -21.46 3.70 -11.90
N LEU A 139 -22.57 3.22 -12.45
CA LEU A 139 -22.70 2.95 -13.89
C LEU A 139 -22.38 4.17 -14.77
N THR A 140 -22.61 5.37 -14.27
CA THR A 140 -22.30 6.64 -14.95
C THR A 140 -20.80 6.95 -15.03
N ASN A 141 -20.00 6.48 -14.07
CA ASN A 141 -18.56 6.76 -14.00
C ASN A 141 -17.69 5.56 -14.38
N CYS A 142 -18.31 4.42 -14.64
CA CYS A 142 -17.59 3.17 -14.99
C CYS A 142 -16.81 3.27 -16.31
N TRP A 143 -17.21 4.17 -17.19
CA TRP A 143 -16.53 4.38 -18.48
C TRP A 143 -15.09 4.89 -18.32
N ILE A 144 -14.77 5.65 -17.24
CA ILE A 144 -13.44 6.22 -17.01
C ILE A 144 -12.38 5.12 -16.79
N PRO A 145 -12.54 4.19 -15.83
CA PRO A 145 -11.59 3.09 -15.66
C PRO A 145 -11.56 2.14 -16.86
N VAL A 146 -12.69 1.91 -17.51
CA VAL A 146 -12.73 1.06 -18.72
C VAL A 146 -11.97 1.72 -19.87
N ALA A 147 -12.21 3.00 -20.13
CA ALA A 147 -11.49 3.75 -21.17
C ALA A 147 -9.99 3.80 -20.88
N SER A 148 -9.58 4.02 -19.61
CA SER A 148 -8.18 4.01 -19.19
C SER A 148 -7.53 2.65 -19.43
N ALA A 149 -8.22 1.57 -19.08
CA ALA A 149 -7.73 0.21 -19.30
C ALA A 149 -7.56 -0.13 -20.80
N LEU A 150 -8.56 0.23 -21.62
CA LEU A 150 -8.50 0.06 -23.06
C LEU A 150 -7.37 0.88 -23.70
N LEU A 151 -7.18 2.10 -23.25
CA LEU A 151 -6.14 2.99 -23.75
C LEU A 151 -4.73 2.44 -23.45
N ILE A 152 -4.53 1.89 -22.26
CA ILE A 152 -3.28 1.24 -21.88
C ILE A 152 -3.08 -0.06 -22.69
N TRP A 153 -4.15 -0.87 -22.84
CA TRP A 153 -4.04 -2.20 -23.44
C TRP A 153 -3.94 -2.14 -24.97
N LEU A 154 -4.75 -1.32 -25.65
CA LEU A 154 -4.81 -1.25 -27.12
C LEU A 154 -3.73 -0.32 -27.70
N VAL A 155 -3.50 0.82 -27.05
CA VAL A 155 -2.58 1.86 -27.58
C VAL A 155 -1.19 1.73 -26.99
N GLY A 156 -1.02 0.94 -25.91
CA GLY A 156 0.27 0.77 -25.23
C GLY A 156 0.78 2.04 -24.52
N VAL A 157 -0.12 2.96 -24.18
CA VAL A 157 0.23 4.21 -23.50
C VAL A 157 0.77 3.89 -22.11
N ASN A 158 1.87 4.55 -21.74
CA ASN A 158 2.43 4.39 -20.40
C ASN A 158 1.39 4.83 -19.35
N PRO A 159 1.07 3.98 -18.35
CA PRO A 159 0.09 4.28 -17.30
C PRO A 159 0.32 5.61 -16.57
N ILE A 160 1.58 6.08 -16.52
CA ILE A 160 1.94 7.35 -15.88
C ILE A 160 1.25 8.54 -16.56
N TYR A 161 1.19 8.56 -17.89
CA TYR A 161 0.51 9.64 -18.62
C TYR A 161 -0.99 9.63 -18.37
N VAL A 162 -1.59 8.45 -18.30
CA VAL A 162 -3.02 8.29 -17.99
C VAL A 162 -3.33 8.82 -16.59
N LEU A 163 -2.48 8.52 -15.61
CA LEU A 163 -2.62 9.02 -14.23
C LEU A 163 -2.49 10.54 -14.15
N VAL A 164 -1.50 11.14 -14.83
CA VAL A 164 -1.28 12.59 -14.84
C VAL A 164 -2.46 13.31 -15.49
N VAL A 165 -2.93 12.82 -16.64
CA VAL A 165 -4.06 13.43 -17.35
C VAL A 165 -5.35 13.30 -16.52
N ALA A 166 -5.63 12.12 -15.97
CA ALA A 166 -6.80 11.90 -15.12
C ALA A 166 -6.75 12.78 -13.86
N GLY A 167 -5.58 12.92 -13.24
CA GLY A 167 -5.39 13.80 -12.08
C GLY A 167 -5.62 15.27 -12.42
N MET A 168 -5.09 15.76 -13.54
CA MET A 168 -5.33 17.13 -14.01
C MET A 168 -6.81 17.38 -14.34
N CYS A 169 -7.46 16.47 -15.04
CA CYS A 169 -8.89 16.56 -15.33
C CYS A 169 -9.73 16.56 -14.04
N GLY A 170 -9.41 15.70 -13.07
CA GLY A 170 -10.08 15.68 -11.77
C GLY A 170 -9.90 16.97 -10.99
N TYR A 171 -8.68 17.52 -11.00
CA TYR A 171 -8.39 18.82 -10.34
C TYR A 171 -9.17 19.97 -10.98
N LEU A 172 -9.20 20.06 -12.32
CA LEU A 172 -9.97 21.05 -13.04
C LEU A 172 -11.48 20.93 -12.79
N CYS A 173 -12.02 19.68 -12.77
CA CYS A 173 -13.41 19.43 -12.41
C CYS A 173 -13.72 19.91 -10.99
N LEU A 174 -12.85 19.64 -10.02
CA LEU A 174 -13.02 20.07 -8.64
C LEU A 174 -12.98 21.60 -8.50
N LEU A 175 -12.09 22.27 -9.22
CA LEU A 175 -12.05 23.74 -9.24
C LEU A 175 -13.34 24.35 -9.81
N TYR A 176 -13.91 23.72 -10.84
CA TYR A 176 -15.13 24.22 -11.48
C TYR A 176 -16.41 23.88 -10.71
N THR A 177 -16.44 22.76 -9.97
CA THR A 177 -17.59 22.32 -9.18
C THR A 177 -17.51 22.68 -7.70
N SER A 178 -16.42 23.32 -7.24
CA SER A 178 -16.28 23.77 -5.86
C SER A 178 -17.30 24.89 -5.59
N PRO A 179 -18.25 24.71 -4.65
CA PRO A 179 -19.22 25.75 -4.31
C PRO A 179 -18.48 26.99 -3.80
N SER A 180 -18.84 28.15 -4.36
CA SER A 180 -18.28 29.44 -3.98
C SER A 180 -18.39 29.65 -2.46
N PRO A 181 -17.40 30.30 -1.82
CA PRO A 181 -17.48 30.66 -0.41
C PRO A 181 -18.77 31.42 -0.02
N ARG A 182 -19.45 32.04 -1.00
CA ARG A 182 -20.73 32.75 -0.81
C ARG A 182 -21.90 31.81 -0.55
N ASP A 183 -21.89 30.57 -1.04
CA ASP A 183 -23.01 29.64 -0.84
C ASP A 183 -23.02 29.00 0.56
N ARG A 184 -21.89 29.05 1.30
CA ARG A 184 -21.83 28.58 2.70
C ARG A 184 -22.44 29.57 3.71
N SER A 185 -22.67 30.81 3.34
CA SER A 185 -23.24 31.82 4.25
C SER A 185 -24.78 31.83 4.28
N VAL A 186 -25.43 31.11 3.37
CA VAL A 186 -26.90 31.10 3.24
C VAL A 186 -27.56 29.92 3.98
N SER A 187 -26.79 28.95 4.47
CA SER A 187 -27.32 27.77 5.19
C SER A 187 -27.08 27.81 6.72
N ARG A 188 -27.09 29.02 7.31
CA ARG A 188 -27.14 29.22 8.78
C ARG A 188 -28.37 29.98 9.18
#